data_55db84b4d17cc82877da53cb391e1aa6
#
_entry.id   55db84b4d17cc82877da53cb391e1aa6
#
_cell.length_a   1.000
_cell.length_b   1.000
_cell.length_c   1.000
_cell.angle_alpha   90.00
_cell.angle_beta   90.00
_cell.angle_gamma   90.00
#
_symmetry.space_group_name_H-M   'P 1'
#
loop_
_entity.id
_entity.type
_entity.pdbx_description
1 polymer ?
#
loop_
_entity_poly.entity_id
_entity_poly.type
_entity_poly.pdbx_seq_one_letter_code
_entity_poly.pdbx_strand_id
1 'polypeptide(L)'
;MKRLPALLLAMVLVACGTRPQQPAAHPDWSYNSVVYEMNVRQYTPEGTLAAAARHLPRLRELGVDVVWLMPVYPIGVKERKGTLGSYYAISDYEAVNPEFGTLEDFDRFLAEAHRLGLRVILDWVANHTSPDARWIEERPADWYVRDSQGNTIVQYDWTDIAKLDYGNANMRAAMAAAM
;
A
#
# COMPACT_ATOMS: atom_id res chain seq x y z
N MET A 1 -29.59 -73.02 24.15
CA MET A 1 -28.32 -72.25 24.02
C MET A 1 -28.47 -71.35 22.82
N LYS A 2 -28.78 -70.04 23.03
CA LYS A 2 -28.96 -69.06 21.97
C LYS A 2 -27.69 -68.18 21.89
N ARG A 3 -27.00 -68.23 20.74
CA ARG A 3 -25.80 -67.42 20.50
C ARG A 3 -26.24 -66.04 20.01
N LEU A 4 -25.87 -64.97 20.73
CA LEU A 4 -25.98 -63.59 20.28
C LEU A 4 -24.88 -63.28 19.25
N PRO A 5 -25.14 -62.60 18.15
CA PRO A 5 -24.11 -62.10 17.27
C PRO A 5 -23.54 -60.79 17.85
N ALA A 6 -22.22 -60.73 17.93
CA ALA A 6 -21.46 -59.51 18.27
C ALA A 6 -21.52 -58.51 17.10
N LEU A 7 -22.12 -57.39 17.35
CA LEU A 7 -22.15 -56.27 16.42
C LEU A 7 -20.81 -55.49 16.54
N LEU A 8 -19.94 -55.62 15.55
CA LEU A 8 -18.75 -54.80 15.43
C LEU A 8 -19.12 -53.40 14.93
N LEU A 9 -19.06 -52.42 15.83
CA LEU A 9 -19.22 -51.00 15.49
C LEU A 9 -17.90 -50.46 14.96
N ALA A 10 -17.76 -50.34 13.66
CA ALA A 10 -16.59 -49.70 13.02
C ALA A 10 -16.74 -48.18 13.17
N MET A 11 -15.94 -47.57 14.06
CA MET A 11 -15.77 -46.11 14.18
C MET A 11 -14.91 -45.61 13.01
N VAL A 12 -15.51 -44.98 12.03
CA VAL A 12 -14.80 -44.23 10.98
C VAL A 12 -14.36 -42.88 11.57
N LEU A 13 -13.09 -42.81 11.99
CA LEU A 13 -12.45 -41.54 12.31
C LEU A 13 -12.22 -40.75 11.03
N VAL A 14 -13.14 -39.81 10.73
CA VAL A 14 -12.89 -38.78 9.72
C VAL A 14 -11.85 -37.80 10.30
N ALA A 15 -10.58 -38.07 10.02
CA ALA A 15 -9.51 -37.11 10.27
C ALA A 15 -9.73 -35.91 9.31
N CYS A 16 -10.31 -34.82 9.82
CA CYS A 16 -10.23 -33.51 9.16
C CYS A 16 -8.76 -33.04 9.20
N GLY A 17 -7.95 -33.61 8.31
CA GLY A 17 -6.62 -33.10 8.03
C GLY A 17 -6.79 -31.77 7.30
N THR A 18 -6.51 -30.65 8.00
CA THR A 18 -6.21 -29.40 7.33
C THR A 18 -5.00 -29.65 6.43
N ARG A 19 -5.23 -29.70 5.10
CA ARG A 19 -4.13 -29.72 4.15
C ARG A 19 -3.25 -28.51 4.47
N PRO A 20 -1.93 -28.68 4.67
CA PRO A 20 -1.06 -27.53 4.77
C PRO A 20 -1.26 -26.71 3.49
N GLN A 21 -1.68 -25.45 3.64
CA GLN A 21 -1.83 -24.53 2.53
C GLN A 21 -0.44 -24.35 1.96
N GLN A 22 -0.18 -24.89 0.78
CA GLN A 22 1.10 -24.64 0.10
C GLN A 22 1.22 -23.12 -0.05
N PRO A 23 2.39 -22.54 0.30
CA PRO A 23 2.64 -21.13 0.01
C PRO A 23 2.30 -20.87 -1.44
N ALA A 24 1.56 -19.81 -1.72
CA ALA A 24 1.28 -19.40 -3.08
C ALA A 24 2.63 -19.27 -3.82
N ALA A 25 2.77 -19.96 -4.94
CA ALA A 25 3.97 -19.86 -5.75
C ALA A 25 4.13 -18.40 -6.19
N HIS A 26 5.32 -17.83 -5.99
CA HIS A 26 5.61 -16.49 -6.50
C HIS A 26 5.57 -16.53 -8.04
N PRO A 27 5.14 -15.45 -8.71
CA PRO A 27 5.20 -15.35 -10.16
C PRO A 27 6.65 -15.52 -10.65
N ASP A 28 6.87 -16.27 -11.71
CA ASP A 28 8.21 -16.58 -12.24
C ASP A 28 9.06 -15.32 -12.45
N TRP A 29 8.44 -14.24 -12.91
CA TRP A 29 9.13 -12.96 -13.14
C TRP A 29 9.73 -12.34 -11.87
N SER A 30 9.24 -12.70 -10.68
CA SER A 30 9.68 -12.06 -9.42
C SER A 30 11.01 -12.60 -8.88
N TYR A 31 11.44 -13.79 -9.30
CA TYR A 31 12.60 -14.46 -8.71
C TYR A 31 13.95 -13.77 -8.97
N ASN A 32 14.09 -13.13 -10.12
CA ASN A 32 15.34 -12.47 -10.52
C ASN A 32 15.13 -11.01 -10.91
N SER A 33 14.05 -10.39 -10.41
CA SER A 33 13.71 -9.01 -10.75
C SER A 33 14.65 -8.00 -10.12
N VAL A 34 15.06 -7.02 -10.91
CA VAL A 34 15.74 -5.82 -10.44
C VAL A 34 14.70 -4.74 -10.13
N VAL A 35 14.68 -4.27 -8.88
CA VAL A 35 13.79 -3.21 -8.42
C VAL A 35 14.55 -1.89 -8.38
N TYR A 36 13.98 -0.84 -8.98
CA TYR A 36 14.49 0.52 -8.94
C TYR A 36 13.51 1.42 -8.19
N GLU A 37 13.91 1.91 -7.01
CA GLU A 37 13.13 2.88 -6.25
C GLU A 37 13.27 4.27 -6.87
N MET A 38 12.13 4.92 -7.14
CA MET A 38 12.08 6.22 -7.79
C MET A 38 11.36 7.25 -6.92
N ASN A 39 12.07 8.30 -6.56
CA ASN A 39 11.49 9.51 -5.98
C ASN A 39 11.13 10.48 -7.12
N VAL A 40 9.85 10.57 -7.48
CA VAL A 40 9.38 11.37 -8.62
C VAL A 40 9.83 12.83 -8.52
N ARG A 41 9.70 13.45 -7.33
CA ARG A 41 10.10 14.85 -7.09
C ARG A 41 11.56 15.12 -7.42
N GLN A 42 12.44 14.15 -7.17
CA GLN A 42 13.90 14.32 -7.28
C GLN A 42 14.50 13.64 -8.50
N TYR A 43 13.71 12.90 -9.26
CA TYR A 43 14.22 12.08 -10.36
C TYR A 43 14.62 12.90 -11.60
N THR A 44 13.87 13.99 -11.83
CA THR A 44 14.17 14.95 -12.92
C THR A 44 14.11 16.37 -12.39
N PRO A 45 14.69 17.36 -13.10
CA PRO A 45 14.56 18.78 -12.72
C PRO A 45 13.11 19.24 -12.60
N GLU A 46 12.20 18.72 -13.44
CA GLU A 46 10.78 19.05 -13.42
C GLU A 46 10.03 18.40 -12.24
N GLY A 47 10.52 17.27 -11.73
CA GLY A 47 9.93 16.53 -10.61
C GLY A 47 8.54 15.95 -10.89
N THR A 48 8.22 15.62 -12.14
CA THR A 48 6.88 15.18 -12.56
C THR A 48 6.87 13.76 -13.12
N LEU A 49 5.69 13.11 -13.08
CA LEU A 49 5.48 11.79 -13.69
C LEU A 49 5.73 11.81 -15.20
N ALA A 50 5.27 12.87 -15.87
CA ALA A 50 5.49 13.03 -17.31
C ALA A 50 6.99 13.15 -17.68
N ALA A 51 7.77 13.83 -16.83
CA ALA A 51 9.22 13.90 -17.02
C ALA A 51 9.90 12.57 -16.72
N ALA A 52 9.50 11.90 -15.63
CA ALA A 52 10.02 10.61 -15.25
C ALA A 52 9.77 9.53 -16.33
N ALA A 53 8.58 9.56 -16.96
CA ALA A 53 8.23 8.61 -18.02
C ALA A 53 9.23 8.61 -19.19
N ARG A 54 9.82 9.76 -19.52
CA ARG A 54 10.84 9.87 -20.60
C ARG A 54 12.11 9.06 -20.32
N HIS A 55 12.35 8.70 -19.07
CA HIS A 55 13.53 7.93 -18.65
C HIS A 55 13.28 6.43 -18.47
N LEU A 56 12.04 5.97 -18.61
CA LEU A 56 11.70 4.54 -18.49
C LEU A 56 12.47 3.66 -19.51
N PRO A 57 12.66 4.06 -20.78
CA PRO A 57 13.48 3.28 -21.73
C PRO A 57 14.89 3.03 -21.20
N ARG A 58 15.54 4.06 -20.64
CA ARG A 58 16.88 3.93 -20.03
C ARG A 58 16.90 2.94 -18.86
N LEU A 59 15.87 2.95 -18.02
CA LEU A 59 15.77 1.99 -16.91
C LEU A 59 15.63 0.56 -17.43
N ARG A 60 14.83 0.37 -18.48
CA ARG A 60 14.70 -0.94 -19.12
C ARG A 60 16.01 -1.43 -19.72
N GLU A 61 16.76 -0.58 -20.41
CA GLU A 61 18.09 -0.87 -20.93
C GLU A 61 19.10 -1.22 -19.83
N LEU A 62 18.97 -0.58 -18.66
CA LEU A 62 19.78 -0.87 -17.46
C LEU A 62 19.47 -2.25 -16.85
N GLY A 63 18.39 -2.91 -17.27
CA GLY A 63 17.99 -4.21 -16.75
C GLY A 63 16.99 -4.14 -15.58
N VAL A 64 16.35 -2.99 -15.35
CA VAL A 64 15.25 -2.87 -14.36
C VAL A 64 14.02 -3.63 -14.83
N ASP A 65 13.38 -4.33 -13.93
CA ASP A 65 12.13 -5.05 -14.16
C ASP A 65 10.94 -4.40 -13.44
N VAL A 66 11.19 -3.77 -12.30
CA VAL A 66 10.18 -3.16 -11.45
C VAL A 66 10.59 -1.73 -11.06
N VAL A 67 9.74 -0.77 -11.33
CA VAL A 67 9.86 0.60 -10.81
C VAL A 67 8.99 0.71 -9.56
N TRP A 68 9.63 0.96 -8.42
CA TRP A 68 8.97 1.25 -7.16
C TRP A 68 8.88 2.75 -6.96
N LEU A 69 7.70 3.32 -7.13
CA LEU A 69 7.45 4.73 -6.87
C LEU A 69 7.34 4.97 -5.37
N MET A 70 8.16 5.86 -4.81
CA MET A 70 7.88 6.46 -3.51
C MET A 70 6.49 7.08 -3.51
N PRO A 71 5.85 7.34 -2.33
CA PRO A 71 4.45 7.76 -2.29
C PRO A 71 4.18 8.94 -3.24
N VAL A 72 3.18 8.76 -4.10
CA VAL A 72 2.77 9.74 -5.13
C VAL A 72 1.52 10.53 -4.75
N TYR A 73 1.05 10.36 -3.54
CA TYR A 73 -0.19 10.93 -3.02
C TYR A 73 0.00 12.38 -2.58
N PRO A 74 -1.10 13.20 -2.48
CA PRO A 74 -1.04 14.52 -1.89
C PRO A 74 -0.51 14.48 -0.45
N ILE A 75 0.27 15.49 -0.08
CA ILE A 75 0.92 15.61 1.23
C ILE A 75 0.16 16.61 2.07
N GLY A 76 -0.09 16.29 3.35
CA GLY A 76 -0.71 17.20 4.30
C GLY A 76 0.06 18.51 4.48
N VAL A 77 -0.64 19.55 4.93
CA VAL A 77 -0.09 20.89 5.20
C VAL A 77 0.06 21.15 6.70
N LYS A 78 -0.83 20.55 7.50
CA LYS A 78 -0.81 20.71 8.96
C LYS A 78 0.40 19.99 9.55
N GLU A 79 1.14 20.69 10.40
CA GLU A 79 2.36 20.18 11.04
C GLU A 79 3.43 19.68 10.05
N ARG A 80 3.39 20.20 8.82
CA ARG A 80 4.29 19.79 7.73
C ARG A 80 5.74 20.00 8.11
N LYS A 81 6.56 18.96 7.97
CA LYS A 81 8.00 19.04 8.16
C LYS A 81 8.70 19.62 6.92
N GLY A 82 9.47 20.68 7.12
CA GLY A 82 10.13 21.39 6.03
C GLY A 82 9.15 22.10 5.09
N THR A 83 9.64 22.64 4.00
CA THR A 83 8.82 23.41 3.03
C THR A 83 7.93 22.53 2.16
N LEU A 84 8.41 21.34 1.77
CA LEU A 84 7.74 20.46 0.81
C LEU A 84 6.97 19.31 1.49
N GLY A 85 7.20 19.07 2.76
CA GLY A 85 6.58 17.98 3.52
C GLY A 85 7.15 16.59 3.20
N SER A 86 6.78 15.64 4.05
CA SER A 86 7.12 14.23 3.90
C SER A 86 6.17 13.56 2.90
N TYR A 87 6.70 12.77 1.98
CA TYR A 87 5.91 11.90 1.08
C TYR A 87 5.01 10.94 1.85
N TYR A 88 5.39 10.61 3.07
CA TYR A 88 4.69 9.66 3.94
C TYR A 88 3.56 10.30 4.76
N ALA A 89 3.45 11.63 4.80
CA ALA A 89 2.33 12.35 5.42
C ALA A 89 1.17 12.50 4.44
N ILE A 90 0.50 11.39 4.10
CA ILE A 90 -0.51 11.31 3.06
C ILE A 90 -1.80 12.00 3.51
N SER A 91 -2.33 12.90 2.67
CA SER A 91 -3.62 13.57 2.92
C SER A 91 -4.79 12.93 2.17
N ASP A 92 -4.54 12.24 1.05
CA ASP A 92 -5.57 11.54 0.27
C ASP A 92 -4.95 10.32 -0.44
N TYR A 93 -5.45 9.12 -0.15
CA TYR A 93 -4.98 7.87 -0.79
C TYR A 93 -5.52 7.65 -2.21
N GLU A 94 -6.55 8.39 -2.61
CA GLU A 94 -7.26 8.21 -3.88
C GLU A 94 -6.91 9.30 -4.90
N ALA A 95 -5.86 10.09 -4.65
CA ALA A 95 -5.43 11.18 -5.52
C ALA A 95 -3.92 11.15 -5.79
N VAL A 96 -3.53 11.73 -6.92
CA VAL A 96 -2.12 11.99 -7.26
C VAL A 96 -1.73 13.37 -6.74
N ASN A 97 -0.53 13.50 -6.18
CA ASN A 97 0.03 14.78 -5.75
C ASN A 97 0.10 15.74 -6.95
N PRO A 98 -0.56 16.89 -6.90
CA PRO A 98 -0.57 17.84 -8.01
C PRO A 98 0.82 18.38 -8.39
N GLU A 99 1.82 18.28 -7.48
CA GLU A 99 3.21 18.59 -7.82
C GLU A 99 3.80 17.61 -8.86
N PHE A 100 3.30 16.37 -8.89
CA PHE A 100 3.79 15.32 -9.80
C PHE A 100 3.00 15.23 -11.09
N GLY A 101 1.82 15.84 -11.14
CA GLY A 101 0.91 15.84 -12.28
C GLY A 101 -0.52 15.44 -11.90
N THR A 102 -1.24 14.95 -12.87
CA THR A 102 -2.64 14.50 -12.74
C THR A 102 -2.73 12.97 -12.70
N LEU A 103 -3.95 12.46 -12.49
CA LEU A 103 -4.21 11.01 -12.61
C LEU A 103 -3.94 10.52 -14.05
N GLU A 104 -4.25 11.33 -15.05
CA GLU A 104 -3.96 11.01 -16.46
C GLU A 104 -2.45 10.97 -16.74
N ASP A 105 -1.64 11.77 -16.03
CA ASP A 105 -0.18 11.69 -16.10
C ASP A 105 0.32 10.39 -15.50
N PHE A 106 -0.26 9.95 -14.39
CA PHE A 106 0.03 8.66 -13.78
C PHE A 106 -0.35 7.51 -14.71
N ASP A 107 -1.53 7.55 -15.30
CA ASP A 107 -1.99 6.52 -16.25
C ASP A 107 -1.07 6.43 -17.47
N ARG A 108 -0.61 7.58 -17.99
CA ARG A 108 0.38 7.62 -19.09
C ARG A 108 1.72 7.04 -18.69
N PHE A 109 2.20 7.36 -17.48
CA PHE A 109 3.44 6.77 -16.93
C PHE A 109 3.30 5.25 -16.83
N LEU A 110 2.20 4.76 -16.28
CA LEU A 110 1.92 3.33 -16.10
C LEU A 110 1.84 2.60 -17.45
N ALA A 111 1.11 3.17 -18.41
CA ALA A 111 0.98 2.61 -19.76
C ALA A 111 2.36 2.50 -20.46
N GLU A 112 3.21 3.52 -20.34
CA GLU A 112 4.56 3.50 -20.92
C GLU A 112 5.46 2.48 -20.22
N ALA A 113 5.41 2.39 -18.89
CA ALA A 113 6.14 1.37 -18.14
C ALA A 113 5.75 -0.05 -18.61
N HIS A 114 4.46 -0.33 -18.70
CA HIS A 114 3.96 -1.63 -19.16
C HIS A 114 4.33 -1.92 -20.62
N ARG A 115 4.27 -0.92 -21.49
CA ARG A 115 4.71 -1.06 -22.90
C ARG A 115 6.16 -1.49 -23.02
N LEU A 116 7.01 -1.04 -22.09
CA LEU A 116 8.44 -1.40 -22.02
C LEU A 116 8.68 -2.73 -21.26
N GLY A 117 7.62 -3.39 -20.77
CA GLY A 117 7.72 -4.61 -19.96
C GLY A 117 8.18 -4.37 -18.53
N LEU A 118 8.15 -3.12 -18.05
CA LEU A 118 8.39 -2.76 -16.65
C LEU A 118 7.09 -2.98 -15.84
N ARG A 119 7.25 -3.38 -14.60
CA ARG A 119 6.17 -3.36 -13.59
C ARG A 119 6.31 -2.14 -12.70
N VAL A 120 5.20 -1.72 -12.14
CA VAL A 120 5.18 -0.58 -11.20
C VAL A 120 4.65 -1.03 -9.86
N ILE A 121 5.33 -0.65 -8.79
CA ILE A 121 4.88 -0.79 -7.41
C ILE A 121 4.66 0.60 -6.84
N LEU A 122 3.55 0.81 -6.14
CA LEU A 122 3.33 2.01 -5.33
C LEU A 122 3.73 1.74 -3.89
N ASP A 123 4.44 2.68 -3.29
CA ASP A 123 4.67 2.67 -1.86
C ASP A 123 3.35 2.98 -1.14
N TRP A 124 2.88 2.03 -0.33
CA TRP A 124 1.59 2.13 0.35
C TRP A 124 1.75 2.38 1.84
N VAL A 125 1.45 3.61 2.27
CA VAL A 125 1.63 4.06 3.65
C VAL A 125 0.39 3.74 4.48
N ALA A 126 0.28 2.50 4.95
CA ALA A 126 -0.92 2.02 5.63
C ALA A 126 -1.02 2.40 7.12
N ASN A 127 0.08 2.84 7.76
CA ASN A 127 0.14 3.02 9.22
C ASN A 127 -0.56 4.30 9.73
N HIS A 128 -0.57 5.36 8.94
CA HIS A 128 -1.00 6.70 9.34
C HIS A 128 -1.38 7.55 8.12
N THR A 129 -2.05 8.66 8.40
CA THR A 129 -2.28 9.75 7.43
C THR A 129 -1.59 11.02 7.92
N SER A 130 -1.67 12.11 7.16
CA SER A 130 -1.41 13.45 7.71
C SER A 130 -2.52 13.87 8.70
N PRO A 131 -2.26 14.85 9.61
CA PRO A 131 -3.27 15.29 10.58
C PRO A 131 -4.43 16.10 9.98
N ASP A 132 -4.32 16.47 8.72
CA ASP A 132 -5.34 17.16 7.90
C ASP A 132 -5.79 16.31 6.71
N ALA A 133 -5.62 14.99 6.80
CA ALA A 133 -6.09 14.08 5.77
C ALA A 133 -7.62 14.13 5.62
N ARG A 134 -8.11 13.93 4.40
CA ARG A 134 -9.53 13.86 4.09
C ARG A 134 -10.30 12.93 5.03
N TRP A 135 -9.71 11.81 5.40
CA TRP A 135 -10.32 10.85 6.33
C TRP A 135 -10.49 11.37 7.76
N ILE A 136 -9.71 12.36 8.21
CA ILE A 136 -9.88 12.99 9.53
C ILE A 136 -11.25 13.67 9.65
N GLU A 137 -11.73 14.28 8.56
CA GLU A 137 -12.98 15.03 8.51
C GLU A 137 -14.17 14.18 8.06
N GLU A 138 -13.96 13.29 7.09
CA GLU A 138 -15.02 12.55 6.41
C GLU A 138 -15.35 11.20 7.06
N ARG A 139 -14.49 10.68 7.94
CA ARG A 139 -14.63 9.34 8.50
C ARG A 139 -14.85 9.37 10.01
N PRO A 140 -15.42 8.30 10.61
CA PRO A 140 -15.63 8.23 12.04
C PRO A 140 -14.34 8.46 12.84
N ALA A 141 -14.46 9.17 13.96
CA ALA A 141 -13.32 9.53 14.79
C ALA A 141 -12.53 8.34 15.34
N ASP A 142 -13.17 7.17 15.47
CA ASP A 142 -12.59 5.91 15.93
C ASP A 142 -11.74 5.18 14.88
N TRP A 143 -11.59 5.77 13.67
CA TRP A 143 -10.61 5.29 12.69
C TRP A 143 -9.17 5.63 13.07
N TYR A 144 -8.99 6.55 14.03
CA TYR A 144 -7.71 7.03 14.50
C TYR A 144 -7.51 6.72 15.97
N VAL A 145 -6.28 6.35 16.32
CA VAL A 145 -5.90 6.24 17.73
C VAL A 145 -5.91 7.64 18.35
N ARG A 146 -6.58 7.79 19.50
CA ARG A 146 -6.75 9.08 20.17
C ARG A 146 -6.30 9.01 21.63
N ASP A 147 -5.85 10.15 22.14
CA ASP A 147 -5.55 10.32 23.56
C ASP A 147 -6.84 10.50 24.40
N SER A 148 -6.69 10.65 25.71
CA SER A 148 -7.81 10.87 26.64
C SER A 148 -8.54 12.21 26.42
N GLN A 149 -7.98 13.12 25.66
CA GLN A 149 -8.56 14.42 25.30
C GLN A 149 -9.24 14.39 23.92
N GLY A 150 -9.14 13.26 23.20
CA GLY A 150 -9.73 13.09 21.88
C GLY A 150 -8.86 13.54 20.72
N ASN A 151 -7.61 13.95 20.96
CA ASN A 151 -6.69 14.31 19.90
C ASN A 151 -6.10 13.05 19.25
N THR A 152 -5.83 13.11 17.94
CA THR A 152 -5.08 12.06 17.26
C THR A 152 -3.65 11.99 17.81
N ILE A 153 -3.13 10.78 17.99
CA ILE A 153 -1.76 10.61 18.45
C ILE A 153 -0.77 10.58 17.30
N VAL A 154 0.42 11.10 17.57
CA VAL A 154 1.60 10.93 16.73
C VAL A 154 2.34 9.65 17.12
N GLN A 155 3.22 9.18 16.26
CA GLN A 155 4.09 8.05 16.57
C GLN A 155 5.54 8.53 16.52
N TYR A 156 6.30 8.22 17.56
CA TYR A 156 7.66 8.76 17.75
C TYR A 156 7.67 10.30 17.73
N ASP A 157 8.59 10.90 16.96
CA ASP A 157 8.71 12.33 16.70
C ASP A 157 8.04 12.78 15.39
N TRP A 158 7.16 11.93 14.82
CA TRP A 158 6.48 12.21 13.54
C TRP A 158 5.24 13.08 13.78
N THR A 159 5.46 14.37 13.99
CA THR A 159 4.39 15.33 14.29
C THR A 159 3.45 15.58 13.12
N ASP A 160 3.87 15.27 11.92
CA ASP A 160 3.14 15.43 10.66
C ASP A 160 2.24 14.24 10.32
N ILE A 161 1.97 13.33 11.28
CA ILE A 161 1.09 12.18 11.06
C ILE A 161 0.00 12.04 12.13
N ALA A 162 -1.08 11.33 11.77
CA ALA A 162 -2.14 10.86 12.65
C ALA A 162 -2.25 9.33 12.52
N LYS A 163 -2.04 8.61 13.63
CA LYS A 163 -1.99 7.15 13.64
C LYS A 163 -3.38 6.54 13.42
N LEU A 164 -3.50 5.63 12.45
CA LEU A 164 -4.70 4.85 12.20
C LEU A 164 -4.90 3.74 13.25
N ASP A 165 -6.16 3.46 13.60
CA ASP A 165 -6.53 2.38 14.51
C ASP A 165 -6.88 1.10 13.76
N TYR A 166 -5.95 0.20 13.69
CA TYR A 166 -6.14 -1.13 13.08
C TYR A 166 -7.02 -2.08 13.92
N GLY A 167 -7.46 -1.70 15.10
CA GLY A 167 -8.55 -2.36 15.82
C GLY A 167 -9.91 -2.19 15.12
N ASN A 168 -10.11 -1.08 14.41
CA ASN A 168 -11.34 -0.77 13.69
C ASN A 168 -11.45 -1.54 12.36
N ALA A 169 -12.49 -2.40 12.25
CA ALA A 169 -12.68 -3.24 11.07
C ALA A 169 -13.09 -2.43 9.82
N ASN A 170 -13.87 -1.36 10.00
CA ASN A 170 -14.33 -0.52 8.88
C ASN A 170 -13.16 0.29 8.30
N MET A 171 -12.27 0.78 9.16
CA MET A 171 -11.03 1.44 8.71
C MET A 171 -10.17 0.49 7.89
N ARG A 172 -9.95 -0.75 8.37
CA ARG A 172 -9.19 -1.75 7.59
C ARG A 172 -9.81 -2.04 6.23
N ALA A 173 -11.15 -2.17 6.18
CA ALA A 173 -11.85 -2.41 4.92
C ALA A 173 -11.71 -1.24 3.95
N ALA A 174 -11.81 0.00 4.44
CA ALA A 174 -11.61 1.20 3.63
C ALA A 174 -10.16 1.33 3.14
N MET A 175 -9.17 1.03 3.98
CA MET A 175 -7.76 1.02 3.58
C MET A 175 -7.50 0.01 2.46
N ALA A 176 -8.09 -1.19 2.55
CA ALA A 176 -7.98 -2.18 1.49
C ALA A 176 -8.74 -1.79 0.21
N ALA A 177 -9.85 -1.05 0.33
CA ALA A 177 -10.61 -0.59 -0.83
C ALA A 177 -9.95 0.59 -1.57
N ALA A 178 -9.14 1.39 -0.87
CA ALA A 178 -8.37 2.49 -1.46
C ALA A 178 -7.11 2.01 -2.23
N MET A 179 -6.70 0.74 -2.03
CA MET A 179 -5.61 0.09 -2.78
C MET A 179 -6.03 -0.31 -4.18
#